data_a6e4dbcd076cb2a75754a336ca836980
#
_entry.id   a6e4dbcd076cb2a75754a336ca836980
#
_cell.length_a   1.000
_cell.length_b   1.000
_cell.length_c   1.000
_cell.angle_alpha   90.00
_cell.angle_beta   90.00
_cell.angle_gamma   90.00
#
_symmetry.space_group_name_H-M   'P 1'
#
loop_
_entity.id
_entity.type
_entity.pdbx_description
1 polymer ?
#
loop_
_entity_poly.entity_id
_entity_poly.type
_entity_poly.pdbx_seq_one_letter_code
_entity_poly.pdbx_strand_id
1 'polypeptide(L)'
;YRRALTDYCISIENNIVKFGDYHVESGYTIMKELMELTDPPKCVFISNYYMHLGAMKYLLEKRANADKNITIAAFDDMEFSGILGLSSVRVAQPMLEIGSRAAQLLLSRIEGEELPFPQIIRLKTSLR
;
A
#
# COMPACT_ATOMS: atom_id res chain seq x y z
N TYR A 1 1.91 6.43 8.51
CA TYR A 1 2.94 5.60 9.14
C TYR A 1 3.54 6.28 10.36
N ARG A 2 4.27 7.43 10.21
CA ARG A 2 4.96 8.12 11.33
C ARG A 2 4.02 8.46 12.48
N ARG A 3 2.83 9.00 12.18
CA ARG A 3 1.83 9.31 13.20
C ARG A 3 1.39 8.07 13.98
N ALA A 4 1.13 6.96 13.27
CA ALA A 4 0.74 5.71 13.93
C ALA A 4 1.82 5.21 14.89
N LEU A 5 3.10 5.24 14.49
CA LEU A 5 4.20 4.87 15.39
C LEU A 5 4.26 5.79 16.63
N THR A 6 4.10 7.11 16.44
CA THR A 6 4.06 8.07 17.54
C THR A 6 2.89 7.79 18.49
N ASP A 7 1.69 7.57 17.96
CA ASP A 7 0.48 7.29 18.74
C ASP A 7 0.63 6.02 19.61
N TYR A 8 1.46 5.06 19.17
CA TYR A 8 1.77 3.82 19.90
C TYR A 8 3.11 3.85 20.63
N CYS A 9 3.75 5.01 20.77
CA CYS A 9 5.05 5.18 21.44
C CYS A 9 6.17 4.28 20.86
N ILE A 10 6.13 4.01 19.56
CA ILE A 10 7.13 3.24 18.83
C ILE A 10 8.16 4.20 18.20
N SER A 11 9.44 3.94 18.42
CA SER A 11 10.52 4.74 17.83
C SER A 11 10.55 4.63 16.31
N ILE A 12 10.79 5.77 15.64
CA ILE A 12 10.90 5.82 14.19
C ILE A 12 12.36 5.59 13.80
N GLU A 13 12.62 4.48 13.12
CA GLU A 13 13.92 4.17 12.55
C GLU A 13 13.97 4.65 11.09
N ASN A 14 14.74 5.70 10.83
CA ASN A 14 14.77 6.34 9.51
C ASN A 14 15.45 5.48 8.43
N ASN A 15 16.34 4.56 8.79
CA ASN A 15 17.01 3.65 7.88
C ASN A 15 16.07 2.64 7.20
N ILE A 16 14.94 2.30 7.84
CA ILE A 16 13.90 1.42 7.29
C ILE A 16 12.74 2.18 6.64
N VAL A 17 12.72 3.52 6.68
CA VAL A 17 11.72 4.33 5.99
C VAL A 17 12.26 4.69 4.61
N LYS A 18 11.67 4.11 3.58
CA LYS A 18 12.10 4.27 2.18
C LYS A 18 11.04 5.00 1.37
N PHE A 19 11.49 5.75 0.37
CA PHE A 19 10.63 6.48 -0.57
C PHE A 19 10.85 5.94 -1.97
N GLY A 20 9.77 5.59 -2.64
CA GLY A 20 9.77 5.13 -4.02
C GLY A 20 9.03 6.08 -4.95
N ASP A 21 8.89 5.67 -6.20
CA ASP A 21 8.33 6.44 -7.30
C ASP A 21 7.00 5.87 -7.83
N TYR A 22 6.35 5.00 -7.06
CA TYR A 22 5.11 4.30 -7.41
C TYR A 22 5.21 3.28 -8.55
N HIS A 23 6.44 2.87 -8.96
CA HIS A 23 6.66 1.85 -9.98
C HIS A 23 7.08 0.50 -9.38
N VAL A 24 6.94 -0.55 -10.19
CA VAL A 24 7.28 -1.93 -9.80
C VAL A 24 8.77 -2.07 -9.48
N GLU A 25 9.62 -1.49 -10.32
CA GLU A 25 11.08 -1.54 -10.18
C GLU A 25 11.55 -0.89 -8.88
N SER A 26 10.93 0.22 -8.51
CA SER A 26 11.20 0.92 -7.24
C SER A 26 10.82 0.04 -6.05
N GLY A 27 9.64 -0.59 -6.08
CA GLY A 27 9.21 -1.52 -5.05
C GLY A 27 10.15 -2.71 -4.89
N TYR A 28 10.62 -3.27 -6.01
CA TYR A 28 11.59 -4.37 -6.03
C TYR A 28 12.94 -3.95 -5.41
N THR A 29 13.48 -2.82 -5.86
CA THR A 29 14.78 -2.32 -5.38
C THR A 29 14.76 -1.97 -3.91
N ILE A 30 13.71 -1.28 -3.44
CA ILE A 30 13.55 -0.92 -2.03
C ILE A 30 13.39 -2.17 -1.15
N MET A 31 12.62 -3.15 -1.59
CA MET A 31 12.49 -4.40 -0.83
C MET A 31 13.83 -5.12 -0.74
N LYS A 32 14.61 -5.16 -1.83
CA LYS A 32 15.97 -5.71 -1.82
C LYS A 32 16.84 -5.00 -0.79
N GLU A 33 16.89 -3.66 -0.82
CA GLU A 33 17.67 -2.86 0.13
C GLU A 33 17.28 -3.15 1.60
N LEU A 34 15.98 -3.24 1.89
CA LEU A 34 15.49 -3.54 3.23
C LEU A 34 15.91 -4.94 3.71
N MET A 35 15.90 -5.92 2.82
CA MET A 35 16.26 -7.31 3.14
C MET A 35 17.78 -7.52 3.24
N GLU A 36 18.58 -6.64 2.66
CA GLU A 36 20.04 -6.65 2.71
C GLU A 36 20.61 -5.91 3.93
N LEU A 37 19.77 -5.26 4.76
CA LEU A 37 20.19 -4.67 6.02
C LEU A 37 20.73 -5.75 6.98
N THR A 38 21.65 -5.35 7.86
CA THR A 38 22.19 -6.24 8.90
C THR A 38 21.08 -6.78 9.81
N ASP A 39 20.07 -5.96 10.13
CA ASP A 39 18.85 -6.34 10.84
C ASP A 39 17.64 -5.95 10.00
N PRO A 40 17.19 -6.82 9.11
CA PRO A 40 16.07 -6.53 8.21
C PRO A 40 14.74 -6.49 8.96
N PRO A 41 13.79 -5.62 8.55
CA PRO A 41 12.50 -5.52 9.19
C PRO A 41 11.70 -6.82 9.03
N LYS A 42 11.00 -7.23 10.09
CA LYS A 42 10.10 -8.40 10.09
C LYS A 42 8.72 -8.08 9.52
N CYS A 43 8.37 -6.80 9.47
CA CYS A 43 7.11 -6.31 8.90
C CYS A 43 7.37 -5.08 8.03
N VAL A 44 6.81 -5.05 6.82
CA VAL A 44 6.92 -3.91 5.90
C VAL A 44 5.54 -3.45 5.51
N PHE A 45 5.27 -2.15 5.69
CA PHE A 45 4.08 -1.49 5.17
C PHE A 45 4.38 -0.86 3.81
N ILE A 46 3.58 -1.19 2.80
CA ILE A 46 3.72 -0.70 1.43
C ILE A 46 2.48 0.10 1.06
N SER A 47 2.66 1.36 0.65
CA SER A 47 1.58 2.33 0.47
C SER A 47 0.98 2.39 -0.94
N ASN A 48 1.41 1.52 -1.86
CA ASN A 48 0.99 1.56 -3.27
C ASN A 48 0.99 0.17 -3.91
N TYR A 49 0.04 -0.06 -4.81
CA TYR A 49 -0.16 -1.33 -5.52
C TYR A 49 1.07 -1.77 -6.32
N TYR A 50 1.63 -0.89 -7.17
CA TYR A 50 2.76 -1.26 -8.04
C TYR A 50 4.05 -1.53 -7.27
N MET A 51 4.34 -0.73 -6.24
CA MET A 51 5.48 -0.99 -5.36
C MET A 51 5.28 -2.29 -4.57
N HIS A 52 4.05 -2.61 -4.15
CA HIS A 52 3.73 -3.89 -3.53
C HIS A 52 4.02 -5.06 -4.50
N LEU A 53 3.61 -4.94 -5.76
CA LEU A 53 3.91 -5.95 -6.79
C LEU A 53 5.42 -6.16 -6.97
N GLY A 54 6.21 -5.09 -7.00
CA GLY A 54 7.67 -5.15 -7.09
C GLY A 54 8.31 -5.82 -5.87
N ALA A 55 7.87 -5.46 -4.68
CA ALA A 55 8.31 -6.08 -3.43
C ALA A 55 8.01 -7.59 -3.39
N MET A 56 6.80 -7.97 -3.80
CA MET A 56 6.40 -9.37 -3.90
C MET A 56 7.25 -10.16 -4.90
N LYS A 57 7.56 -9.56 -6.05
CA LYS A 57 8.46 -10.17 -7.06
C LYS A 57 9.82 -10.48 -6.44
N TYR A 58 10.44 -9.53 -5.75
CA TYR A 58 11.71 -9.76 -5.06
C TYR A 58 11.62 -10.91 -4.05
N LEU A 59 10.60 -10.90 -3.19
CA LEU A 59 10.44 -11.91 -2.15
C LEU A 59 10.22 -13.31 -2.74
N LEU A 60 9.46 -13.43 -3.83
CA LEU A 60 9.25 -14.71 -4.52
C LEU A 60 10.53 -15.25 -5.14
N GLU A 61 11.31 -14.39 -5.81
CA GLU A 61 12.60 -14.78 -6.40
C GLU A 61 13.60 -15.26 -5.33
N LYS A 62 13.52 -14.72 -4.12
CA LYS A 62 14.41 -15.06 -3.01
C LYS A 62 13.89 -16.18 -2.11
N ARG A 63 12.59 -16.51 -2.18
CA ARG A 63 11.94 -17.53 -1.31
C ARG A 63 12.59 -18.91 -1.42
N ALA A 64 13.18 -19.23 -2.55
CA ALA A 64 13.94 -20.49 -2.73
C ALA A 64 15.23 -20.55 -1.87
N ASN A 65 15.67 -19.41 -1.30
CA ASN A 65 16.96 -19.29 -0.61
C ASN A 65 16.87 -18.67 0.81
N ALA A 66 15.69 -18.40 1.37
CA ALA A 66 15.62 -17.69 2.64
C ALA A 66 14.47 -18.12 3.54
N ASP A 67 14.82 -18.56 4.75
CA ASP A 67 13.95 -18.78 5.92
C ASP A 67 13.34 -17.48 6.53
N LYS A 68 13.18 -16.42 5.77
CA LYS A 68 12.74 -15.14 6.34
C LYS A 68 11.22 -15.02 6.24
N ASN A 69 10.55 -15.26 7.37
CA ASN A 69 9.15 -14.93 7.58
C ASN A 69 9.00 -13.41 7.67
N ILE A 70 8.75 -12.75 6.54
CA ILE A 70 8.40 -11.34 6.49
C ILE A 70 6.88 -11.19 6.39
N THR A 71 6.32 -10.29 7.18
CA THR A 71 4.92 -9.89 7.12
C THR A 71 4.78 -8.65 6.24
N ILE A 72 3.88 -8.68 5.27
CA ILE A 72 3.56 -7.53 4.43
C ILE A 72 2.20 -6.97 4.83
N ALA A 73 2.16 -5.68 5.14
CA ALA A 73 0.95 -4.89 5.23
C ALA A 73 0.91 -3.93 4.03
N ALA A 74 -0.19 -3.87 3.30
CA ALA A 74 -0.28 -3.06 2.08
C ALA A 74 -1.51 -2.17 2.04
N PHE A 75 -1.34 -0.96 1.52
CA PHE A 75 -2.44 -0.14 1.04
C PHE A 75 -2.66 -0.47 -0.44
N ASP A 76 -3.89 -0.63 -0.83
CA ASP A 76 -4.41 -1.28 -2.02
C ASP A 76 -4.39 -2.82 -1.92
N ASP A 77 -5.56 -3.41 -2.17
CA ASP A 77 -5.73 -4.86 -2.19
C ASP A 77 -5.28 -5.42 -3.55
N MET A 78 -4.39 -6.37 -3.51
CA MET A 78 -3.95 -7.12 -4.67
C MET A 78 -4.59 -8.51 -4.60
N GLU A 79 -5.48 -8.84 -5.56
CA GLU A 79 -6.26 -10.09 -5.57
C GLU A 79 -5.40 -11.35 -5.40
N PHE A 80 -4.20 -11.35 -5.98
CA PHE A 80 -3.29 -12.51 -5.93
C PHE A 80 -2.44 -12.59 -4.66
N SER A 81 -2.39 -11.56 -3.82
CA SER A 81 -1.52 -11.57 -2.63
C SER A 81 -1.91 -12.63 -1.61
N GLY A 82 -3.20 -12.91 -1.49
CA GLY A 82 -3.72 -13.99 -0.65
C GLY A 82 -3.30 -15.38 -1.13
N ILE A 83 -3.23 -15.59 -2.44
CA ILE A 83 -2.80 -16.88 -3.05
C ILE A 83 -1.31 -17.11 -2.80
N LEU A 84 -0.51 -16.06 -2.82
CA LEU A 84 0.94 -16.14 -2.61
C LEU A 84 1.32 -16.31 -1.13
N GLY A 85 0.38 -16.09 -0.21
CA GLY A 85 0.59 -16.25 1.23
C GLY A 85 1.64 -15.31 1.83
N LEU A 86 1.92 -14.18 1.18
CA LEU A 86 2.97 -13.24 1.58
C LEU A 86 2.41 -11.96 2.21
N SER A 87 1.14 -11.62 1.98
CA SER A 87 0.52 -10.42 2.56
C SER A 87 -0.46 -10.81 3.65
N SER A 88 -0.25 -10.26 4.86
CA SER A 88 -1.03 -10.59 6.05
C SER A 88 -2.17 -9.60 6.30
N VAL A 89 -2.00 -8.34 5.90
CA VAL A 89 -3.00 -7.27 6.09
C VAL A 89 -3.05 -6.40 4.85
N ARG A 90 -4.25 -6.15 4.33
CA ARG A 90 -4.47 -5.29 3.17
C ARG A 90 -5.59 -4.31 3.44
N VAL A 91 -5.39 -3.07 3.00
CA VAL A 91 -6.43 -2.03 3.01
C VAL A 91 -7.05 -1.98 1.62
N ALA A 92 -8.26 -2.49 1.48
CA ALA A 92 -8.99 -2.46 0.22
C ALA A 92 -9.79 -1.15 0.09
N GLN A 93 -9.61 -0.43 -1.01
CA GLN A 93 -10.40 0.73 -1.37
C GLN A 93 -11.69 0.32 -2.09
N PRO A 94 -12.82 1.03 -1.90
CA PRO A 94 -14.07 0.76 -2.62
C PRO A 94 -14.01 1.35 -4.04
N MET A 95 -13.19 0.79 -4.92
CA MET A 95 -12.84 1.34 -6.24
C MET A 95 -14.07 1.65 -7.11
N LEU A 96 -15.05 0.74 -7.12
CA LEU A 96 -16.28 0.93 -7.89
C LEU A 96 -17.09 2.13 -7.35
N GLU A 97 -17.20 2.26 -6.04
CA GLU A 97 -17.92 3.38 -5.43
C GLU A 97 -17.18 4.70 -5.66
N ILE A 98 -15.84 4.72 -5.58
CA ILE A 98 -15.03 5.89 -5.92
C ILE A 98 -15.32 6.35 -7.34
N GLY A 99 -15.26 5.45 -8.31
CA GLY A 99 -15.55 5.74 -9.71
C GLY A 99 -16.99 6.24 -9.93
N SER A 100 -17.97 5.57 -9.33
CA SER A 100 -19.38 5.95 -9.42
C SER A 100 -19.65 7.34 -8.85
N ARG A 101 -19.09 7.66 -7.65
CA ARG A 101 -19.24 8.99 -7.02
C ARG A 101 -18.56 10.08 -7.84
N ALA A 102 -17.38 9.81 -8.36
CA ALA A 102 -16.67 10.77 -9.22
C ALA A 102 -17.46 11.08 -10.49
N ALA A 103 -18.01 10.05 -11.15
CA ALA A 103 -18.85 10.23 -12.35
C ALA A 103 -20.14 10.99 -12.03
N GLN A 104 -20.82 10.69 -10.92
CA GLN A 104 -22.01 11.41 -10.49
C GLN A 104 -21.73 12.91 -10.28
N LEU A 105 -20.65 13.23 -9.55
CA LEU A 105 -20.27 14.64 -9.33
C LEU A 105 -19.93 15.37 -10.63
N LEU A 106 -19.30 14.69 -11.58
CA LEU A 106 -18.98 15.26 -12.88
C LEU A 106 -20.27 15.55 -13.68
N LEU A 107 -21.18 14.60 -13.73
CA LEU A 107 -22.45 14.73 -14.45
C LEU A 107 -23.30 15.87 -13.87
N SER A 108 -23.48 15.92 -12.54
CA SER A 108 -24.21 17.00 -11.88
C SER A 108 -23.64 18.39 -12.24
N ARG A 109 -22.32 18.51 -12.38
CA ARG A 109 -21.70 19.77 -12.82
C ARG A 109 -21.95 20.10 -14.29
N ILE A 110 -21.91 19.11 -15.17
CA ILE A 110 -22.21 19.29 -16.59
C ILE A 110 -23.67 19.71 -16.79
N GLU A 111 -24.57 19.16 -15.97
CA GLU A 111 -26.00 19.49 -15.97
C GLU A 111 -26.34 20.83 -15.34
N GLY A 112 -25.35 21.53 -14.78
CA GLY A 112 -25.50 22.85 -14.21
C GLY A 112 -26.07 22.89 -12.79
N GLU A 113 -26.02 21.78 -12.06
CA GLU A 113 -26.41 21.78 -10.65
C GLU A 113 -25.48 22.66 -9.81
N GLU A 114 -26.06 23.58 -9.05
CA GLU A 114 -25.33 24.41 -8.10
C GLU A 114 -24.93 23.61 -6.86
N LEU A 115 -23.85 22.85 -6.97
CA LEU A 115 -23.28 22.13 -5.83
C LEU A 115 -22.21 22.97 -5.13
N PRO A 116 -22.16 22.96 -3.79
CA PRO A 116 -21.08 23.64 -3.06
C PRO A 116 -19.71 23.09 -3.47
N PHE A 117 -18.73 23.98 -3.66
CA PHE A 117 -17.38 23.60 -4.06
C PHE A 117 -16.34 24.14 -3.09
N PRO A 118 -15.28 23.39 -2.75
CA PRO A 118 -15.03 22.00 -3.11
C PRO A 118 -15.88 20.99 -2.31
N GLN A 119 -16.22 19.85 -2.93
CA GLN A 119 -16.85 18.74 -2.22
C GLN A 119 -15.80 17.69 -1.84
N ILE A 120 -15.87 17.22 -0.60
CA ILE A 120 -15.00 16.17 -0.09
C ILE A 120 -15.89 14.99 0.33
N ILE A 121 -15.83 13.90 -0.44
CA ILE A 121 -16.53 12.64 -0.12
C ILE A 121 -15.50 11.65 0.40
N ARG A 122 -15.65 11.22 1.65
CA ARG A 122 -14.78 10.18 2.25
C ARG A 122 -15.50 8.85 2.22
N LEU A 123 -14.94 7.90 1.51
CA LEU A 123 -15.44 6.53 1.44
C LEU A 123 -14.67 5.64 2.41
N LYS A 124 -15.37 4.66 2.97
CA LYS A 124 -14.78 3.76 3.96
C LYS A 124 -13.98 2.65 3.25
N THR A 125 -12.73 2.48 3.64
CA THR A 125 -11.91 1.34 3.26
C THR A 125 -12.26 0.11 4.11
N SER A 126 -11.85 -1.08 3.67
CA SER A 126 -11.96 -2.32 4.44
C SER A 126 -10.59 -2.96 4.65
N LEU A 127 -10.42 -3.63 5.79
CA LEU A 127 -9.25 -4.49 6.04
C LEU A 127 -9.57 -5.91 5.56
N ARG A 128 -8.59 -6.53 4.94
CA ARG A 128 -8.62 -7.92 4.47
C ARG A 128 -7.37 -8.67 4.88
#